data_a5b03ceb6f84b856f02bf210c61b012b
#
_entry.id   a5b03ceb6f84b856f02bf210c61b012b
#
_cell.length_a   1.000
_cell.length_b   1.000
_cell.length_c   1.000
_cell.angle_alpha   90.00
_cell.angle_beta   90.00
_cell.angle_gamma   90.00
#
_symmetry.space_group_name_H-M   'P 1'
#
loop_
_entity.id
_entity.type
_entity.pdbx_description
1 polymer ?
#
loop_
_entity_poly.entity_id
_entity_poly.type
_entity_poly.pdbx_seq_one_letter_code
_entity_poly.pdbx_strand_id
1 'polypeptide(L)'
;MLLVEKKRELKIDFKQFELFLIHASRLLNSSIQIKTLEGNIMVSGHGNPGEVICNNQGAGSEKCRAEFFDLFRQIEKSKNTVEQNCYDNIKIIGIPLKCNMDLVAVLVACKKSDQDNGSSNAIAFLEDMADRISSEIQGNFEVDNIAQELSEKYEELNLIYDLGKNLGKISTSRKAAQFINNQLQETFSSNISVVSIHGKDLHEISYSDSAGLPANINEETLIEKIDKLIIDGFRSHDISLPYIVFNDTYDTPELSAILKGPVKILASPIKSKKDVTGYLCIISIDQDKIFLTGEAMLMASLAEQMSIAITNVELYENMKDLLLNVIKTLVFSIEAKDTYTKGHSERVNILSMMVAEAMELSPQEKDALNWASILHDIGKIGVPERVLTKPGKLTREEFALIREHPEKGFNILMPIDQLGESLSGVRHHHEKMDGSGYPSGLKGQEIPLLARIIAIADTYDAMTSTRSYRTARSYEEAQTEIKRVKGTQLDPKIVEIFISCLNNSPHLK
;
A
#
# COMPACT_ATOMS: atom_id res chain seq x y z
N MET A 1 5.18 -33.63 8.37
CA MET A 1 4.05 -33.25 9.23
C MET A 1 4.44 -33.56 10.68
N LEU A 2 5.20 -32.67 11.27
CA LEU A 2 5.57 -32.69 12.69
C LEU A 2 5.20 -31.31 13.21
N LEU A 3 4.03 -31.27 13.84
CA LEU A 3 3.57 -30.17 14.66
C LEU A 3 4.57 -30.03 15.84
N VAL A 4 5.50 -29.10 15.69
CA VAL A 4 6.17 -28.53 16.85
C VAL A 4 5.19 -27.51 17.43
N GLU A 5 4.17 -28.02 18.12
CA GLU A 5 3.44 -27.22 19.07
C GLU A 5 4.45 -26.78 20.15
N LYS A 6 4.86 -25.52 20.08
CA LYS A 6 5.39 -24.82 21.25
C LYS A 6 4.35 -25.03 22.34
N LYS A 7 4.68 -25.82 23.38
CA LYS A 7 3.91 -25.87 24.62
C LYS A 7 3.81 -24.45 25.14
N ARG A 8 2.70 -23.75 24.83
CA ARG A 8 2.38 -22.49 25.47
C ARG A 8 2.23 -22.79 26.95
N GLU A 9 3.05 -22.17 27.78
CA GLU A 9 2.83 -22.22 29.24
C GLU A 9 1.45 -21.64 29.53
N LEU A 10 0.52 -22.50 29.92
CA LEU A 10 -0.80 -22.09 30.36
C LEU A 10 -0.62 -21.24 31.63
N LYS A 11 -0.82 -19.93 31.51
CA LYS A 11 -0.83 -19.00 32.64
C LYS A 11 -2.19 -19.05 33.31
N ILE A 12 -2.44 -20.10 34.12
CA ILE A 12 -3.67 -20.27 34.85
C ILE A 12 -3.54 -19.56 36.22
N ASP A 13 -4.44 -18.61 36.48
CA ASP A 13 -4.54 -17.99 37.81
C ASP A 13 -5.41 -18.84 38.73
N PHE A 14 -4.78 -19.77 39.46
CA PHE A 14 -5.47 -20.62 40.40
C PHE A 14 -5.96 -19.91 41.68
N LYS A 15 -5.53 -18.66 41.95
CA LYS A 15 -5.95 -17.89 43.13
C LYS A 15 -7.46 -17.62 43.17
N GLN A 16 -8.08 -17.51 42.01
CA GLN A 16 -9.54 -17.34 41.90
C GLN A 16 -10.33 -18.45 42.57
N PHE A 17 -9.76 -19.66 42.72
CA PHE A 17 -10.42 -20.80 43.40
C PHE A 17 -10.20 -20.85 44.90
N GLU A 18 -9.43 -19.94 45.52
CA GLU A 18 -9.05 -19.97 46.90
C GLU A 18 -10.26 -20.03 47.87
N LEU A 19 -11.22 -19.13 47.69
CA LEU A 19 -12.44 -19.10 48.52
C LEU A 19 -13.27 -20.38 48.39
N PHE A 20 -13.33 -20.92 47.17
CA PHE A 20 -14.05 -22.17 46.91
C PHE A 20 -13.39 -23.36 47.60
N LEU A 21 -12.06 -23.45 47.57
CA LEU A 21 -11.30 -24.48 48.27
C LEU A 21 -11.42 -24.34 49.79
N ILE A 22 -11.44 -23.13 50.33
CA ILE A 22 -11.66 -22.89 51.79
C ILE A 22 -13.04 -23.40 52.22
N HIS A 23 -14.10 -23.13 51.48
CA HIS A 23 -15.45 -23.62 51.82
C HIS A 23 -15.54 -25.14 51.71
N ALA A 24 -15.01 -25.73 50.65
CA ALA A 24 -14.97 -27.17 50.46
C ALA A 24 -14.16 -27.87 51.58
N SER A 25 -13.03 -27.31 51.96
CA SER A 25 -12.18 -27.80 53.05
C SER A 25 -12.91 -27.84 54.41
N ARG A 26 -13.71 -26.81 54.70
CA ARG A 26 -14.56 -26.76 55.92
C ARG A 26 -15.66 -27.82 55.90
N LEU A 27 -16.34 -27.98 54.75
CA LEU A 27 -17.42 -28.94 54.57
C LEU A 27 -16.95 -30.39 54.73
N LEU A 28 -15.79 -30.70 54.18
CA LEU A 28 -15.23 -32.05 54.16
C LEU A 28 -14.31 -32.36 55.36
N ASN A 29 -14.06 -31.41 56.24
CA ASN A 29 -13.07 -31.48 57.31
C ASN A 29 -11.73 -32.06 56.83
N SER A 30 -11.20 -31.51 55.73
CA SER A 30 -10.03 -31.99 55.02
C SER A 30 -9.19 -30.80 54.52
N SER A 31 -7.89 -30.99 54.31
CA SER A 31 -7.06 -30.00 53.62
C SER A 31 -7.17 -30.24 52.13
N ILE A 32 -7.58 -29.21 51.36
CA ILE A 32 -7.72 -29.29 49.91
C ILE A 32 -6.73 -28.32 49.26
N GLN A 33 -5.99 -28.79 48.26
CA GLN A 33 -4.95 -28.04 47.57
C GLN A 33 -5.02 -28.31 46.09
N ILE A 34 -4.71 -27.30 45.28
CA ILE A 34 -4.36 -27.53 43.87
C ILE A 34 -2.84 -27.51 43.75
N LYS A 35 -2.28 -28.54 43.17
CA LYS A 35 -0.84 -28.71 42.98
C LYS A 35 -0.51 -28.79 41.51
N THR A 36 0.64 -28.18 41.13
CA THR A 36 1.23 -28.39 39.80
C THR A 36 1.65 -29.84 39.60
N LEU A 37 1.94 -30.21 38.38
CA LEU A 37 2.49 -31.52 38.02
C LEU A 37 3.85 -31.80 38.72
N GLU A 38 4.56 -30.75 39.12
CA GLU A 38 5.81 -30.79 39.88
C GLU A 38 5.62 -30.86 41.39
N GLY A 39 4.38 -30.86 41.87
CA GLY A 39 4.03 -30.97 43.30
C GLY A 39 4.02 -29.62 44.04
N ASN A 40 4.21 -28.50 43.37
CA ASN A 40 4.13 -27.18 44.02
C ASN A 40 2.68 -26.80 44.30
N ILE A 41 2.42 -26.22 45.47
CA ILE A 41 1.09 -25.76 45.86
C ILE A 41 0.83 -24.45 45.11
N MET A 42 -0.23 -24.42 44.30
CA MET A 42 -0.71 -23.22 43.63
C MET A 42 -1.70 -22.45 44.49
N VAL A 43 -2.64 -23.16 45.10
CA VAL A 43 -3.64 -22.59 45.98
C VAL A 43 -4.08 -23.63 47.01
N SER A 44 -4.48 -23.20 48.20
CA SER A 44 -4.90 -24.11 49.26
C SER A 44 -6.09 -23.56 50.06
N GLY A 45 -7.02 -24.45 50.41
CA GLY A 45 -8.09 -24.21 51.38
C GLY A 45 -7.83 -24.97 52.69
N HIS A 46 -7.90 -24.29 53.80
CA HIS A 46 -7.79 -24.91 55.15
C HIS A 46 -9.10 -24.75 55.92
N GLY A 47 -9.62 -25.86 56.47
CA GLY A 47 -10.94 -25.89 57.13
C GLY A 47 -11.02 -25.13 58.43
N ASN A 48 -10.15 -25.44 59.40
CA ASN A 48 -10.13 -24.80 60.74
C ASN A 48 -8.71 -24.27 61.03
N PRO A 49 -8.55 -23.11 61.68
CA PRO A 49 -7.23 -22.50 61.93
C PRO A 49 -6.33 -23.29 62.88
N GLY A 50 -6.77 -24.41 63.44
CA GLY A 50 -6.02 -25.25 64.37
C GLY A 50 -5.75 -26.68 63.91
N GLU A 51 -6.37 -27.19 62.84
CA GLU A 51 -6.18 -28.55 62.31
C GLU A 51 -5.53 -28.54 60.95
N VAL A 52 -4.24 -28.30 60.89
CA VAL A 52 -3.46 -28.49 59.65
C VAL A 52 -3.18 -29.98 59.54
N ILE A 53 -3.97 -30.69 58.68
CA ILE A 53 -3.85 -32.13 58.48
C ILE A 53 -2.54 -32.47 57.75
N CYS A 54 -2.02 -31.56 56.90
CA CYS A 54 -0.74 -31.71 56.22
C CYS A 54 -0.06 -30.35 56.07
N ASN A 55 1.00 -30.12 56.85
CA ASN A 55 1.83 -28.92 56.72
C ASN A 55 3.10 -29.29 55.98
N ASN A 56 3.35 -28.66 54.85
CA ASN A 56 4.59 -28.81 54.04
C ASN A 56 5.86 -28.31 54.79
N GLN A 57 5.77 -28.00 56.11
CA GLN A 57 6.86 -27.50 56.93
C GLN A 57 7.11 -28.47 58.08
N GLY A 58 8.10 -29.37 57.92
CA GLY A 58 8.57 -30.28 58.95
C GLY A 58 9.11 -31.61 58.42
N ALA A 59 9.48 -32.53 59.32
CA ALA A 59 10.05 -33.85 59.00
C ALA A 59 9.15 -34.79 58.17
N GLY A 60 7.86 -34.42 57.97
CA GLY A 60 6.91 -35.09 57.10
C GLY A 60 6.93 -34.62 55.65
N SER A 61 7.63 -33.55 55.28
CA SER A 61 7.55 -32.92 53.95
C SER A 61 8.11 -33.79 52.82
N GLU A 62 9.22 -34.52 53.04
CA GLU A 62 9.80 -35.41 52.04
C GLU A 62 8.93 -36.65 51.79
N LYS A 63 8.35 -37.25 52.86
CA LYS A 63 7.44 -38.38 52.75
C LYS A 63 6.15 -37.97 52.05
N CYS A 64 5.57 -36.84 52.40
CA CYS A 64 4.38 -36.29 51.74
C CYS A 64 4.66 -35.99 50.25
N ARG A 65 5.83 -35.52 49.92
CA ARG A 65 6.23 -35.27 48.55
C ARG A 65 6.38 -36.56 47.72
N ALA A 66 6.96 -37.61 48.34
CA ALA A 66 7.10 -38.92 47.71
C ALA A 66 5.72 -39.54 47.40
N GLU A 67 4.80 -39.51 48.38
CA GLU A 67 3.42 -40.00 48.22
C GLU A 67 2.64 -39.22 47.16
N PHE A 68 2.85 -37.92 47.08
CA PHE A 68 2.24 -37.12 46.05
C PHE A 68 2.73 -37.50 44.67
N PHE A 69 4.05 -37.73 44.45
CA PHE A 69 4.58 -38.15 43.17
C PHE A 69 4.10 -39.53 42.77
N ASP A 70 3.90 -40.44 43.71
CA ASP A 70 3.31 -41.74 43.41
C ASP A 70 1.84 -41.62 42.98
N LEU A 71 1.05 -40.85 43.74
CA LEU A 71 -0.31 -40.47 43.38
C LEU A 71 -0.39 -39.82 42.00
N PHE A 72 0.51 -38.88 41.71
CA PHE A 72 0.55 -38.17 40.43
C PHE A 72 0.82 -39.13 39.27
N ARG A 73 1.79 -40.05 39.39
CA ARG A 73 2.07 -41.06 38.38
C ARG A 73 0.86 -41.96 38.07
N GLN A 74 0.10 -42.32 39.13
CA GLN A 74 -1.12 -43.12 38.96
C GLN A 74 -2.20 -42.31 38.23
N ILE A 75 -2.38 -41.03 38.54
CA ILE A 75 -3.32 -40.13 37.88
C ILE A 75 -2.91 -39.90 36.41
N GLU A 76 -1.62 -39.63 36.15
CA GLU A 76 -1.10 -39.46 34.80
C GLU A 76 -1.36 -40.66 33.92
N LYS A 77 -1.23 -41.87 34.46
CA LYS A 77 -1.46 -43.13 33.76
C LYS A 77 -2.93 -43.46 33.57
N SER A 78 -3.74 -43.28 34.64
CA SER A 78 -5.17 -43.66 34.62
C SER A 78 -6.06 -42.57 34.06
N LYS A 79 -5.64 -41.30 34.17
CA LYS A 79 -6.43 -40.09 33.88
C LYS A 79 -7.70 -39.98 34.75
N ASN A 80 -7.79 -40.70 35.84
CA ASN A 80 -8.92 -40.79 36.74
C ASN A 80 -8.53 -40.40 38.17
N THR A 81 -9.54 -40.21 39.01
CA THR A 81 -9.38 -40.05 40.45
C THR A 81 -8.63 -41.24 41.08
N VAL A 82 -7.66 -40.96 41.91
CA VAL A 82 -6.86 -41.95 42.63
C VAL A 82 -6.95 -41.66 44.15
N GLU A 83 -7.21 -42.73 44.91
CA GLU A 83 -7.20 -42.69 46.37
C GLU A 83 -6.09 -43.63 46.87
N GLN A 84 -5.25 -43.16 47.79
CA GLN A 84 -4.24 -43.97 48.43
C GLN A 84 -4.07 -43.59 49.91
N ASN A 85 -3.50 -44.52 50.68
CA ASN A 85 -3.14 -44.23 52.09
C ASN A 85 -1.79 -43.54 52.14
N CYS A 86 -1.73 -42.43 52.87
CA CYS A 86 -0.52 -41.72 53.22
C CYS A 86 -0.04 -42.15 54.63
N TYR A 87 1.07 -41.61 55.14
CA TYR A 87 1.56 -41.89 56.47
C TYR A 87 0.59 -41.32 57.54
N ASP A 88 0.67 -41.79 58.78
CA ASP A 88 -0.09 -41.33 59.93
C ASP A 88 -1.62 -41.40 59.81
N ASN A 89 -2.15 -42.51 59.28
CA ASN A 89 -3.59 -42.69 59.06
C ASN A 89 -4.26 -41.57 58.25
N ILE A 90 -3.54 -40.97 57.31
CA ILE A 90 -4.10 -39.99 56.38
C ILE A 90 -4.39 -40.67 55.05
N LYS A 91 -5.60 -40.45 54.53
CA LYS A 91 -5.95 -40.76 53.13
C LYS A 91 -5.70 -39.56 52.25
N ILE A 92 -5.07 -39.76 51.10
CA ILE A 92 -4.88 -38.76 50.08
C ILE A 92 -5.71 -39.10 48.84
N ILE A 93 -6.48 -38.16 48.37
CA ILE A 93 -7.31 -38.29 47.16
C ILE A 93 -6.78 -37.25 46.15
N GLY A 94 -6.43 -37.72 44.97
CA GLY A 94 -6.00 -36.88 43.88
C GLY A 94 -6.97 -36.96 42.71
N ILE A 95 -7.38 -35.80 42.20
CA ILE A 95 -8.33 -35.68 41.11
C ILE A 95 -7.69 -34.83 39.99
N PRO A 96 -7.66 -35.33 38.75
CA PRO A 96 -7.04 -34.59 37.65
C PRO A 96 -7.82 -33.34 37.31
N LEU A 97 -7.13 -32.22 37.15
CA LEU A 97 -7.65 -31.00 36.53
C LEU A 97 -7.16 -30.98 35.06
N LYS A 98 -8.08 -30.82 34.12
CA LYS A 98 -7.81 -30.98 32.71
C LYS A 98 -8.14 -29.70 31.93
N CYS A 99 -7.34 -29.45 30.85
CA CYS A 99 -7.64 -28.46 29.84
C CYS A 99 -7.32 -29.10 28.46
N ASN A 100 -8.24 -29.07 27.52
CA ASN A 100 -8.11 -29.75 26.22
C ASN A 100 -7.68 -31.23 26.34
N MET A 101 -8.23 -31.97 27.28
CA MET A 101 -7.89 -33.38 27.62
C MET A 101 -6.49 -33.57 28.25
N ASP A 102 -5.68 -32.54 28.34
CA ASP A 102 -4.38 -32.57 28.98
C ASP A 102 -4.49 -32.33 30.47
N LEU A 103 -3.67 -33.03 31.24
CA LEU A 103 -3.56 -32.86 32.68
C LEU A 103 -2.75 -31.58 32.97
N VAL A 104 -3.37 -30.59 33.58
CA VAL A 104 -2.74 -29.29 33.89
C VAL A 104 -2.38 -29.11 35.36
N ALA A 105 -3.13 -29.73 36.25
CA ALA A 105 -2.91 -29.72 37.70
C ALA A 105 -3.63 -30.87 38.34
N VAL A 106 -3.44 -31.05 39.66
CA VAL A 106 -4.13 -32.05 40.46
C VAL A 106 -4.79 -31.38 41.68
N LEU A 107 -6.09 -31.60 41.84
CA LEU A 107 -6.79 -31.31 43.07
C LEU A 107 -6.49 -32.39 44.10
N VAL A 108 -5.90 -32.02 45.21
CA VAL A 108 -5.46 -32.97 46.26
C VAL A 108 -6.23 -32.69 47.53
N ALA A 109 -6.92 -33.70 48.06
CA ALA A 109 -7.55 -33.66 49.36
C ALA A 109 -6.88 -34.64 50.33
N CYS A 110 -6.55 -34.17 51.54
CA CYS A 110 -5.98 -34.99 52.62
C CYS A 110 -6.98 -35.04 53.76
N LYS A 111 -7.32 -36.28 54.23
CA LYS A 111 -8.30 -36.54 55.28
C LYS A 111 -7.77 -37.61 56.28
N LYS A 112 -8.10 -37.50 57.59
CA LYS A 112 -7.79 -38.58 58.60
C LYS A 112 -8.64 -39.81 58.34
N SER A 113 -8.05 -40.99 58.38
CA SER A 113 -8.68 -42.28 58.10
C SER A 113 -9.79 -42.67 59.08
N ASP A 114 -9.75 -42.17 60.32
CA ASP A 114 -10.69 -42.51 61.36
C ASP A 114 -12.11 -41.88 61.20
N GLN A 115 -12.31 -41.10 60.14
CA GLN A 115 -13.57 -40.39 59.85
C GLN A 115 -14.27 -40.93 58.60
N ASP A 116 -14.29 -42.22 58.37
CA ASP A 116 -14.66 -42.84 57.08
C ASP A 116 -16.19 -42.95 56.80
N ASN A 117 -17.06 -42.37 57.66
CA ASN A 117 -18.51 -42.31 57.38
C ASN A 117 -18.82 -41.29 56.30
N GLY A 118 -18.84 -41.73 55.02
CA GLY A 118 -19.23 -40.91 53.86
C GLY A 118 -18.15 -40.67 52.79
N SER A 119 -17.10 -41.49 52.69
CA SER A 119 -16.01 -41.36 51.73
C SER A 119 -16.49 -41.25 50.27
N SER A 120 -17.52 -42.02 49.90
CA SER A 120 -18.06 -42.01 48.52
C SER A 120 -18.69 -40.66 48.15
N ASN A 121 -19.46 -40.04 49.08
CA ASN A 121 -20.07 -38.72 48.83
C ASN A 121 -19.02 -37.59 48.79
N ALA A 122 -17.96 -37.74 49.60
CA ALA A 122 -16.86 -36.77 49.59
C ALA A 122 -16.06 -36.79 48.29
N ILE A 123 -15.79 -38.00 47.76
CA ILE A 123 -15.11 -38.16 46.47
C ILE A 123 -15.97 -37.59 45.36
N ALA A 124 -17.27 -37.94 45.28
CA ALA A 124 -18.17 -37.41 44.26
C ALA A 124 -18.27 -35.87 44.29
N PHE A 125 -18.28 -35.27 45.51
CA PHE A 125 -18.25 -33.81 45.63
C PHE A 125 -16.93 -33.21 45.13
N LEU A 126 -15.79 -33.82 45.43
CA LEU A 126 -14.48 -33.37 44.96
C LEU A 126 -14.34 -33.52 43.45
N GLU A 127 -14.90 -34.57 42.85
CA GLU A 127 -14.96 -34.78 41.42
C GLU A 127 -15.80 -33.70 40.71
N ASP A 128 -17.03 -33.40 41.21
CA ASP A 128 -17.85 -32.30 40.67
C ASP A 128 -17.11 -30.97 40.79
N MET A 129 -16.40 -30.77 41.90
CA MET A 129 -15.57 -29.58 42.08
C MET A 129 -14.41 -29.50 41.06
N ALA A 130 -13.71 -30.59 40.81
CA ALA A 130 -12.62 -30.67 39.86
C ALA A 130 -13.13 -30.47 38.43
N ASP A 131 -14.29 -31.01 38.09
CA ASP A 131 -14.93 -30.82 36.78
C ASP A 131 -15.32 -29.36 36.55
N ARG A 132 -15.84 -28.67 37.56
CA ARG A 132 -16.15 -27.23 37.48
C ARG A 132 -14.90 -26.40 37.33
N ILE A 133 -13.83 -26.67 38.08
CA ILE A 133 -12.54 -25.99 37.96
C ILE A 133 -11.96 -26.23 36.59
N SER A 134 -11.96 -27.46 36.10
CA SER A 134 -11.48 -27.81 34.73
C SER A 134 -12.26 -27.09 33.63
N SER A 135 -13.60 -27.03 33.79
CA SER A 135 -14.46 -26.32 32.83
C SER A 135 -14.18 -24.81 32.80
N GLU A 136 -13.92 -24.20 33.96
CA GLU A 136 -13.59 -22.77 34.06
C GLU A 136 -12.18 -22.49 33.47
N ILE A 137 -11.21 -23.37 33.74
CA ILE A 137 -9.88 -23.31 33.13
C ILE A 137 -9.99 -23.41 31.62
N GLN A 138 -10.78 -24.33 31.09
CA GLN A 138 -11.02 -24.51 29.65
C GLN A 138 -11.66 -23.27 29.05
N GLY A 139 -12.69 -22.72 29.67
CA GLY A 139 -13.38 -21.52 29.21
C GLY A 139 -12.45 -20.29 29.12
N ASN A 140 -11.63 -20.06 30.16
CA ASN A 140 -10.66 -18.98 30.18
C ASN A 140 -9.60 -19.16 29.09
N PHE A 141 -9.12 -20.38 28.88
CA PHE A 141 -8.16 -20.69 27.79
C PHE A 141 -8.75 -20.41 26.40
N GLU A 142 -10.02 -20.77 26.19
CA GLU A 142 -10.71 -20.49 24.91
C GLU A 142 -10.88 -18.98 24.68
N VAL A 143 -11.27 -18.24 25.73
CA VAL A 143 -11.40 -16.78 25.66
C VAL A 143 -10.06 -16.12 25.34
N ASP A 144 -8.98 -16.53 25.99
CA ASP A 144 -7.64 -15.98 25.75
C ASP A 144 -7.17 -16.27 24.31
N ASN A 145 -7.42 -17.47 23.80
CA ASN A 145 -7.10 -17.81 22.41
C ASN A 145 -7.89 -16.97 21.41
N ILE A 146 -9.21 -16.81 21.64
CA ILE A 146 -10.06 -15.97 20.77
C ILE A 146 -9.62 -14.51 20.83
N ALA A 147 -9.31 -13.99 22.02
CA ALA A 147 -8.83 -12.63 22.19
C ALA A 147 -7.51 -12.37 21.45
N GLN A 148 -6.60 -13.34 21.50
CA GLN A 148 -5.33 -13.26 20.78
C GLN A 148 -5.55 -13.31 19.26
N GLU A 149 -6.35 -14.25 18.77
CA GLU A 149 -6.68 -14.36 17.34
C GLU A 149 -7.36 -13.09 16.84
N LEU A 150 -8.28 -12.52 17.62
CA LEU A 150 -8.96 -11.28 17.31
C LEU A 150 -7.97 -10.09 17.24
N SER A 151 -7.01 -10.03 18.18
CA SER A 151 -5.97 -8.99 18.18
C SER A 151 -5.09 -9.07 16.94
N GLU A 152 -4.66 -10.28 16.57
CA GLU A 152 -3.86 -10.51 15.36
C GLU A 152 -4.64 -10.09 14.09
N LYS A 153 -5.94 -10.44 14.02
CA LYS A 153 -6.80 -10.02 12.90
C LYS A 153 -7.06 -8.53 12.86
N TYR A 154 -7.16 -7.88 14.02
CA TYR A 154 -7.33 -6.44 14.10
C TYR A 154 -6.07 -5.68 13.61
N GLU A 155 -4.88 -6.16 13.97
CA GLU A 155 -3.61 -5.60 13.46
C GLU A 155 -3.50 -5.75 11.95
N GLU A 156 -3.86 -6.92 11.39
CA GLU A 156 -3.90 -7.18 9.95
C GLU A 156 -4.85 -6.22 9.22
N LEU A 157 -6.06 -6.02 9.76
CA LEU A 157 -7.04 -5.09 9.19
C LEU A 157 -6.57 -3.63 9.22
N ASN A 158 -5.94 -3.20 10.33
CA ASN A 158 -5.40 -1.85 10.43
C ASN A 158 -4.28 -1.62 9.40
N LEU A 159 -3.40 -2.60 9.21
CA LEU A 159 -2.35 -2.52 8.19
C LEU A 159 -2.97 -2.32 6.79
N ILE A 160 -3.95 -3.14 6.41
CA ILE A 160 -4.62 -3.05 5.10
C ILE A 160 -5.32 -1.69 4.93
N TYR A 161 -5.99 -1.20 5.98
CA TYR A 161 -6.66 0.10 5.95
C TYR A 161 -5.69 1.27 5.75
N ASP A 162 -4.61 1.30 6.51
CA ASP A 162 -3.59 2.36 6.42
C ASP A 162 -2.87 2.33 5.07
N LEU A 163 -2.62 1.15 4.54
CA LEU A 163 -2.08 0.97 3.19
C LEU A 163 -3.01 1.53 2.12
N GLY A 164 -4.30 1.17 2.16
CA GLY A 164 -5.29 1.68 1.20
C GLY A 164 -5.40 3.20 1.23
N LYS A 165 -5.38 3.81 2.42
CA LYS A 165 -5.42 5.26 2.62
C LYS A 165 -4.18 5.97 2.06
N ASN A 166 -3.00 5.38 2.21
CA ASN A 166 -1.75 5.96 1.72
C ASN A 166 -1.60 5.76 0.21
N LEU A 167 -1.91 4.58 -0.31
CA LEU A 167 -1.91 4.28 -1.74
C LEU A 167 -2.88 5.18 -2.52
N GLY A 168 -4.04 5.51 -1.95
CA GLY A 168 -5.02 6.41 -2.57
C GLY A 168 -4.52 7.85 -2.82
N LYS A 169 -3.40 8.26 -2.21
CA LYS A 169 -2.76 9.57 -2.41
C LYS A 169 -1.63 9.55 -3.44
N ILE A 170 -1.27 8.37 -3.92
CA ILE A 170 -0.13 8.17 -4.81
C ILE A 170 -0.56 8.39 -6.25
N SER A 171 0.18 9.22 -6.96
CA SER A 171 -0.13 9.66 -8.33
C SER A 171 0.64 8.92 -9.42
N THR A 172 1.56 8.01 -9.09
CA THR A 172 2.36 7.27 -10.08
C THR A 172 2.56 5.81 -9.65
N SER A 173 2.54 4.89 -10.64
CA SER A 173 2.77 3.46 -10.39
C SER A 173 4.12 3.19 -9.71
N ARG A 174 5.17 3.93 -10.04
CA ARG A 174 6.50 3.79 -9.41
C ARG A 174 6.46 4.09 -7.92
N LYS A 175 5.83 5.19 -7.50
CA LYS A 175 5.70 5.52 -6.08
C LYS A 175 4.85 4.49 -5.33
N ALA A 176 3.82 3.93 -5.98
CA ALA A 176 3.03 2.87 -5.40
C ALA A 176 3.86 1.60 -5.21
N ALA A 177 4.66 1.21 -6.20
CA ALA A 177 5.55 0.05 -6.12
C ALA A 177 6.59 0.21 -5.01
N GLN A 178 7.24 1.37 -4.91
CA GLN A 178 8.22 1.67 -3.84
C GLN A 178 7.58 1.61 -2.46
N PHE A 179 6.40 2.21 -2.31
CA PHE A 179 5.68 2.21 -1.04
C PHE A 179 5.32 0.78 -0.60
N ILE A 180 4.75 -0.03 -1.49
CA ILE A 180 4.41 -1.44 -1.19
C ILE A 180 5.67 -2.25 -0.92
N ASN A 181 6.74 -2.04 -1.68
CA ASN A 181 7.98 -2.80 -1.48
C ASN A 181 8.59 -2.57 -0.10
N ASN A 182 8.55 -1.33 0.40
CA ASN A 182 8.95 -1.02 1.78
C ASN A 182 8.05 -1.73 2.79
N GLN A 183 6.74 -1.75 2.55
CA GLN A 183 5.81 -2.45 3.44
C GLN A 183 6.02 -3.96 3.46
N LEU A 184 6.36 -4.58 2.32
CA LEU A 184 6.73 -5.99 2.27
C LEU A 184 7.94 -6.30 3.15
N GLN A 185 8.96 -5.43 3.13
CA GLN A 185 10.15 -5.57 3.97
C GLN A 185 9.83 -5.43 5.47
N GLU A 186 8.98 -4.49 5.84
CA GLU A 186 8.58 -4.26 7.24
C GLU A 186 7.68 -5.38 7.78
N THR A 187 6.76 -5.89 6.94
CA THR A 187 5.73 -6.86 7.36
C THR A 187 6.25 -8.29 7.37
N PHE A 188 7.05 -8.67 6.38
CA PHE A 188 7.54 -10.02 6.22
C PHE A 188 9.03 -10.11 6.55
N SER A 189 9.40 -11.05 7.40
CA SER A 189 10.80 -11.36 7.68
C SER A 189 11.41 -12.09 6.48
N SER A 190 11.73 -11.35 5.41
CA SER A 190 12.25 -11.88 4.15
C SER A 190 13.61 -11.27 3.81
N ASN A 191 14.40 -11.97 2.99
CA ASN A 191 15.71 -11.48 2.56
C ASN A 191 15.61 -10.57 1.34
N ILE A 192 14.64 -10.82 0.46
CA ILE A 192 14.42 -10.04 -0.76
C ILE A 192 12.90 -9.81 -0.91
N SER A 193 12.50 -8.61 -1.25
CA SER A 193 11.16 -8.30 -1.72
C SER A 193 11.20 -7.71 -3.13
N VAL A 194 10.23 -8.07 -3.95
CA VAL A 194 10.12 -7.63 -5.35
C VAL A 194 8.69 -7.22 -5.63
N VAL A 195 8.54 -6.04 -6.22
CA VAL A 195 7.30 -5.57 -6.84
C VAL A 195 7.55 -5.41 -8.33
N SER A 196 6.89 -6.20 -9.14
CA SER A 196 7.00 -6.16 -10.60
C SER A 196 5.68 -5.73 -11.22
N ILE A 197 5.72 -4.77 -12.18
CA ILE A 197 4.57 -4.30 -12.93
C ILE A 197 4.90 -4.42 -14.41
N HIS A 198 4.27 -5.38 -15.07
CA HIS A 198 4.46 -5.64 -16.48
C HIS A 198 3.80 -4.54 -17.35
N GLY A 199 4.35 -4.30 -18.53
CA GLY A 199 3.86 -3.27 -19.46
C GLY A 199 4.33 -1.84 -19.14
N LYS A 200 4.92 -1.62 -17.96
CA LYS A 200 5.61 -0.38 -17.60
C LYS A 200 7.11 -0.60 -17.38
N ASP A 201 7.61 -1.82 -17.57
CA ASP A 201 8.99 -2.27 -17.27
C ASP A 201 9.47 -1.76 -15.91
N LEU A 202 8.58 -1.86 -14.92
CA LEU A 202 8.81 -1.36 -13.58
C LEU A 202 9.05 -2.52 -12.62
N HIS A 203 10.28 -2.57 -12.09
CA HIS A 203 10.69 -3.51 -11.06
C HIS A 203 11.29 -2.73 -9.90
N GLU A 204 10.76 -2.93 -8.70
CA GLU A 204 11.32 -2.41 -7.46
C GLU A 204 11.76 -3.60 -6.61
N ILE A 205 13.06 -3.65 -6.28
CA ILE A 205 13.67 -4.68 -5.46
C ILE A 205 14.22 -4.05 -4.20
N SER A 206 14.04 -4.71 -3.07
CA SER A 206 14.70 -4.36 -1.83
C SER A 206 15.33 -5.59 -1.19
N TYR A 207 16.46 -5.37 -0.56
CA TYR A 207 17.22 -6.37 0.15
C TYR A 207 17.22 -6.05 1.63
N SER A 208 17.00 -7.05 2.49
CA SER A 208 17.20 -6.86 3.92
C SER A 208 18.70 -6.93 4.24
N ASP A 209 19.13 -6.22 5.27
CA ASP A 209 20.51 -6.24 5.77
C ASP A 209 20.94 -7.59 6.37
N SER A 210 20.12 -8.63 6.25
CA SER A 210 20.39 -9.96 6.80
C SER A 210 21.56 -10.63 6.09
N ALA A 211 22.52 -11.09 6.88
CA ALA A 211 23.70 -11.80 6.44
C ALA A 211 23.32 -13.05 5.60
N GLY A 212 23.92 -13.21 4.45
CA GLY A 212 23.77 -14.43 3.64
C GLY A 212 23.59 -14.23 2.14
N LEU A 213 23.22 -13.04 1.69
CA LEU A 213 23.09 -12.77 0.26
C LEU A 213 24.48 -12.62 -0.40
N PRO A 214 24.68 -13.11 -1.65
CA PRO A 214 25.90 -12.90 -2.39
C PRO A 214 26.18 -11.40 -2.61
N ALA A 215 27.43 -10.96 -2.45
CA ALA A 215 27.83 -9.55 -2.56
C ALA A 215 27.59 -8.93 -3.97
N ASN A 216 27.48 -9.75 -5.02
CA ASN A 216 27.30 -9.31 -6.40
C ASN A 216 26.14 -10.10 -7.04
N ILE A 217 24.91 -9.72 -6.75
CA ILE A 217 23.73 -10.26 -7.42
C ILE A 217 23.51 -9.43 -8.69
N ASN A 218 23.40 -10.10 -9.84
CA ASN A 218 22.94 -9.44 -11.05
C ASN A 218 21.40 -9.34 -10.99
N GLU A 219 20.90 -8.13 -10.72
CA GLU A 219 19.46 -7.86 -10.54
C GLU A 219 18.63 -8.20 -11.77
N GLU A 220 19.12 -7.88 -12.99
CA GLU A 220 18.40 -8.20 -14.22
C GLU A 220 18.20 -9.71 -14.38
N THR A 221 19.26 -10.49 -14.14
CA THR A 221 19.18 -11.96 -14.21
C THR A 221 18.27 -12.52 -13.11
N LEU A 222 18.31 -11.94 -11.91
CA LEU A 222 17.44 -12.35 -10.80
C LEU A 222 15.97 -12.10 -11.14
N ILE A 223 15.64 -10.90 -11.61
CA ILE A 223 14.27 -10.53 -12.02
C ILE A 223 13.78 -11.46 -13.13
N GLU A 224 14.58 -11.68 -14.18
CA GLU A 224 14.20 -12.56 -15.30
C GLU A 224 13.82 -13.98 -14.82
N LYS A 225 14.58 -14.52 -13.86
CA LYS A 225 14.29 -15.85 -13.32
C LYS A 225 13.08 -15.87 -12.40
N ILE A 226 12.89 -14.81 -11.60
CA ILE A 226 11.69 -14.64 -10.76
C ILE A 226 10.46 -14.49 -11.64
N ASP A 227 10.50 -13.61 -12.65
CA ASP A 227 9.41 -13.38 -13.59
C ASP A 227 8.96 -14.68 -14.25
N LYS A 228 9.93 -15.44 -14.80
CA LYS A 228 9.64 -16.71 -15.44
C LYS A 228 8.97 -17.70 -14.47
N LEU A 229 9.54 -17.88 -13.28
CA LEU A 229 9.01 -18.82 -12.30
C LEU A 229 7.59 -18.46 -11.85
N ILE A 230 7.35 -17.18 -11.56
CA ILE A 230 6.06 -16.70 -11.05
C ILE A 230 4.99 -16.71 -12.15
N ILE A 231 5.33 -16.24 -13.36
CA ILE A 231 4.39 -16.23 -14.49
C ILE A 231 4.02 -17.66 -14.88
N ASP A 232 5.00 -18.55 -14.98
CA ASP A 232 4.75 -19.96 -15.28
C ASP A 232 3.95 -20.64 -14.15
N GLY A 233 4.22 -20.27 -12.89
CA GLY A 233 3.47 -20.72 -11.73
C GLY A 233 2.00 -20.33 -11.81
N PHE A 234 1.68 -19.06 -12.11
CA PHE A 234 0.29 -18.61 -12.25
C PHE A 234 -0.40 -19.17 -13.50
N ARG A 235 0.33 -19.40 -14.58
CA ARG A 235 -0.23 -20.00 -15.81
C ARG A 235 -0.53 -21.49 -15.67
N SER A 236 0.30 -22.23 -14.93
CA SER A 236 0.14 -23.69 -14.77
C SER A 236 -0.91 -24.08 -13.73
N HIS A 237 -1.23 -23.19 -12.77
CA HIS A 237 -2.09 -23.49 -11.62
C HIS A 237 -3.47 -22.83 -11.63
N ASP A 238 -3.91 -22.20 -12.70
CA ASP A 238 -5.10 -21.35 -12.75
C ASP A 238 -4.83 -19.90 -12.27
N ILE A 239 -5.09 -18.95 -13.17
CA ILE A 239 -4.95 -17.49 -12.94
C ILE A 239 -5.85 -16.99 -11.78
N SER A 240 -6.80 -17.82 -11.32
CA SER A 240 -7.69 -17.49 -10.20
C SER A 240 -7.01 -17.55 -8.83
N LEU A 241 -5.85 -18.21 -8.70
CA LEU A 241 -5.18 -18.34 -7.41
C LEU A 241 -4.77 -16.96 -6.86
N PRO A 242 -5.04 -16.70 -5.58
CA PRO A 242 -4.68 -15.44 -4.94
C PRO A 242 -3.18 -15.34 -4.62
N TYR A 243 -2.50 -16.46 -4.52
CA TYR A 243 -1.06 -16.54 -4.24
C TYR A 243 -0.48 -17.87 -4.68
N ILE A 244 0.86 -17.93 -4.79
CA ILE A 244 1.64 -19.17 -4.93
C ILE A 244 2.73 -19.19 -3.85
N VAL A 245 3.03 -20.41 -3.35
CA VAL A 245 4.05 -20.64 -2.33
C VAL A 245 4.97 -21.76 -2.77
N PHE A 246 6.27 -21.49 -2.78
CA PHE A 246 7.32 -22.48 -2.97
C PHE A 246 8.09 -22.61 -1.64
N ASN A 247 7.77 -23.63 -0.86
CA ASN A 247 8.44 -23.93 0.40
C ASN A 247 9.53 -25.02 0.25
N ASP A 248 9.66 -25.62 -0.94
CA ASP A 248 10.68 -26.62 -1.26
C ASP A 248 11.72 -26.01 -2.20
N THR A 249 13.00 -26.21 -1.85
CA THR A 249 14.15 -25.75 -2.64
C THR A 249 14.23 -26.45 -4.01
N TYR A 250 13.65 -27.63 -4.14
CA TYR A 250 13.60 -28.38 -5.41
C TYR A 250 12.71 -27.68 -6.47
N ASP A 251 11.78 -26.85 -6.03
CA ASP A 251 10.90 -26.10 -6.93
C ASP A 251 11.59 -24.86 -7.52
N THR A 252 12.74 -24.44 -6.95
CA THR A 252 13.42 -23.18 -7.29
C THR A 252 14.93 -23.35 -7.58
N PRO A 253 15.36 -24.33 -8.39
CA PRO A 253 16.78 -24.68 -8.52
C PRO A 253 17.63 -23.56 -9.16
N GLU A 254 17.08 -22.81 -10.12
CA GLU A 254 17.80 -21.73 -10.80
C GLU A 254 18.06 -20.56 -9.83
N LEU A 255 17.08 -20.19 -9.00
CA LEU A 255 17.22 -19.13 -8.00
C LEU A 255 18.14 -19.55 -6.86
N SER A 256 18.07 -20.82 -6.44
CA SER A 256 18.98 -21.38 -5.44
C SER A 256 20.46 -21.34 -5.88
N ALA A 257 20.72 -21.52 -7.18
CA ALA A 257 22.07 -21.37 -7.74
C ALA A 257 22.57 -19.93 -7.72
N ILE A 258 21.70 -18.94 -8.01
CA ILE A 258 22.01 -17.51 -7.99
C ILE A 258 22.24 -17.03 -6.56
N LEU A 259 21.34 -17.37 -5.65
CA LEU A 259 21.34 -16.90 -4.26
C LEU A 259 22.24 -17.75 -3.33
N LYS A 260 22.82 -18.86 -3.85
CA LYS A 260 23.76 -19.77 -3.16
C LYS A 260 23.19 -20.35 -1.86
N GLY A 261 21.89 -20.61 -1.82
CA GLY A 261 21.22 -21.17 -0.64
C GLY A 261 19.84 -21.73 -0.95
N PRO A 262 19.16 -22.28 0.07
CA PRO A 262 17.77 -22.67 -0.07
C PRO A 262 16.92 -21.46 -0.38
N VAL A 263 16.03 -21.58 -1.36
CA VAL A 263 15.15 -20.47 -1.75
C VAL A 263 13.70 -20.86 -1.52
N LYS A 264 12.99 -20.03 -0.78
CA LYS A 264 11.56 -20.16 -0.53
C LYS A 264 10.87 -18.88 -0.98
N ILE A 265 9.75 -19.02 -1.63
CA ILE A 265 9.06 -17.90 -2.31
C ILE A 265 7.60 -17.88 -1.91
N LEU A 266 7.11 -16.67 -1.61
CA LEU A 266 5.69 -16.37 -1.57
C LEU A 266 5.43 -15.24 -2.56
N ALA A 267 4.50 -15.46 -3.49
CA ALA A 267 4.12 -14.46 -4.47
C ALA A 267 2.61 -14.36 -4.64
N SER A 268 2.14 -13.14 -4.95
CA SER A 268 0.74 -12.85 -5.22
C SER A 268 0.61 -11.99 -6.47
N PRO A 269 -0.37 -12.28 -7.38
CA PRO A 269 -0.52 -11.54 -8.62
C PRO A 269 -1.17 -10.18 -8.39
N ILE A 270 -0.64 -9.17 -9.06
CA ILE A 270 -1.31 -7.88 -9.24
C ILE A 270 -2.20 -8.02 -10.46
N LYS A 271 -3.50 -7.80 -10.32
CA LYS A 271 -4.50 -8.00 -11.38
C LYS A 271 -5.15 -6.68 -11.78
N SER A 272 -5.28 -6.43 -13.09
CA SER A 272 -6.15 -5.40 -13.63
C SER A 272 -7.24 -6.09 -14.45
N LYS A 273 -8.51 -5.91 -14.04
CA LYS A 273 -9.68 -6.61 -14.62
C LYS A 273 -9.57 -8.14 -14.56
N LYS A 274 -9.07 -8.78 -15.61
CA LYS A 274 -8.89 -10.24 -15.69
C LYS A 274 -7.45 -10.66 -15.97
N ASP A 275 -6.57 -9.69 -16.21
CA ASP A 275 -5.19 -9.96 -16.61
C ASP A 275 -4.24 -9.76 -15.43
N VAL A 276 -3.22 -10.60 -15.32
CA VAL A 276 -2.10 -10.41 -14.40
C VAL A 276 -1.19 -9.34 -14.99
N THR A 277 -1.17 -8.18 -14.34
CA THR A 277 -0.37 -7.03 -14.75
C THR A 277 0.96 -6.93 -14.01
N GLY A 278 1.18 -7.81 -13.03
CA GLY A 278 2.39 -7.83 -12.22
C GLY A 278 2.27 -8.81 -11.07
N TYR A 279 3.20 -8.71 -10.13
CA TYR A 279 3.17 -9.49 -8.90
C TYR A 279 3.89 -8.80 -7.75
N LEU A 280 3.53 -9.20 -6.52
CA LEU A 280 4.32 -9.01 -5.31
C LEU A 280 5.03 -10.33 -5.01
N CYS A 281 6.28 -10.27 -4.61
CA CYS A 281 7.06 -11.45 -4.27
C CYS A 281 7.98 -11.16 -3.09
N ILE A 282 8.06 -12.12 -2.18
CA ILE A 282 9.08 -12.17 -1.13
C ILE A 282 9.85 -13.47 -1.21
N ILE A 283 11.15 -13.39 -0.95
CA ILE A 283 12.08 -14.51 -1.03
C ILE A 283 12.82 -14.62 0.29
N SER A 284 12.86 -15.83 0.83
CA SER A 284 13.69 -16.15 1.99
C SER A 284 14.75 -17.20 1.60
N ILE A 285 15.97 -16.97 2.09
CA ILE A 285 17.08 -17.93 2.01
C ILE A 285 17.30 -18.65 3.35
N ASP A 286 16.43 -18.42 4.33
CA ASP A 286 16.46 -19.13 5.61
C ASP A 286 15.92 -20.54 5.44
N GLN A 287 16.71 -21.53 5.87
CA GLN A 287 16.38 -22.94 5.75
C GLN A 287 15.16 -23.33 6.59
N ASP A 288 14.97 -22.69 7.73
CA ASP A 288 13.90 -22.99 8.68
C ASP A 288 12.60 -22.20 8.41
N LYS A 289 12.65 -21.20 7.53
CA LYS A 289 11.47 -20.43 7.15
C LYS A 289 10.48 -21.28 6.35
N ILE A 290 9.22 -21.23 6.73
CA ILE A 290 8.09 -21.78 5.97
C ILE A 290 7.03 -20.69 5.88
N PHE A 291 6.60 -20.36 4.68
CA PHE A 291 5.49 -19.44 4.48
C PHE A 291 4.17 -20.15 4.79
N LEU A 292 3.43 -19.59 5.76
CA LEU A 292 2.16 -20.12 6.22
C LEU A 292 0.97 -19.48 5.48
N THR A 293 -0.19 -20.10 5.59
CA THR A 293 -1.43 -19.62 4.95
C THR A 293 -1.79 -18.19 5.37
N GLY A 294 -1.56 -17.82 6.63
CA GLY A 294 -1.82 -16.45 7.10
C GLY A 294 -0.97 -15.40 6.37
N GLU A 295 0.34 -15.64 6.23
CA GLU A 295 1.24 -14.76 5.48
C GLU A 295 0.85 -14.69 4.00
N ALA A 296 0.44 -15.83 3.41
CA ALA A 296 0.01 -15.89 2.02
C ALA A 296 -1.29 -15.12 1.77
N MET A 297 -2.25 -15.17 2.69
CA MET A 297 -3.48 -14.38 2.62
C MET A 297 -3.22 -12.88 2.79
N LEU A 298 -2.32 -12.50 3.69
CA LEU A 298 -1.91 -11.11 3.86
C LEU A 298 -1.22 -10.58 2.59
N MET A 299 -0.32 -11.35 1.99
CA MET A 299 0.31 -11.01 0.70
C MET A 299 -0.74 -10.81 -0.40
N ALA A 300 -1.75 -11.67 -0.47
CA ALA A 300 -2.85 -11.54 -1.44
C ALA A 300 -3.65 -10.25 -1.22
N SER A 301 -3.92 -9.89 0.03
CA SER A 301 -4.61 -8.64 0.37
C SER A 301 -3.78 -7.41 -0.03
N LEU A 302 -2.46 -7.44 0.17
CA LEU A 302 -1.56 -6.36 -0.27
C LEU A 302 -1.54 -6.24 -1.80
N ALA A 303 -1.51 -7.36 -2.52
CA ALA A 303 -1.56 -7.37 -3.98
C ALA A 303 -2.89 -6.83 -4.52
N GLU A 304 -4.00 -7.08 -3.84
CA GLU A 304 -5.30 -6.50 -4.18
C GLU A 304 -5.30 -4.97 -3.98
N GLN A 305 -4.78 -4.47 -2.86
CA GLN A 305 -4.63 -3.02 -2.64
C GLN A 305 -3.73 -2.36 -3.70
N MET A 306 -2.64 -3.01 -4.07
CA MET A 306 -1.77 -2.54 -5.15
C MET A 306 -2.49 -2.54 -6.51
N SER A 307 -3.30 -3.56 -6.79
CA SER A 307 -4.13 -3.65 -8.01
C SER A 307 -5.09 -2.47 -8.12
N ILE A 308 -5.75 -2.13 -7.02
CA ILE A 308 -6.65 -0.97 -6.93
C ILE A 308 -5.87 0.32 -7.17
N ALA A 309 -4.71 0.49 -6.53
CA ALA A 309 -3.89 1.69 -6.67
C ALA A 309 -3.39 1.89 -8.11
N ILE A 310 -2.89 0.84 -8.77
CA ILE A 310 -2.44 0.90 -10.17
C ILE A 310 -3.61 1.24 -11.08
N THR A 311 -4.76 0.58 -10.92
CA THR A 311 -5.96 0.84 -11.71
C THR A 311 -6.42 2.30 -11.57
N ASN A 312 -6.38 2.85 -10.37
CA ASN A 312 -6.73 4.25 -10.13
C ASN A 312 -5.77 5.21 -10.83
N VAL A 313 -4.45 4.95 -10.79
CA VAL A 313 -3.44 5.74 -11.51
C VAL A 313 -3.71 5.69 -13.02
N GLU A 314 -3.94 4.49 -13.59
CA GLU A 314 -4.24 4.31 -15.01
C GLU A 314 -5.53 5.02 -15.44
N LEU A 315 -6.58 4.92 -14.64
CA LEU A 315 -7.84 5.62 -14.90
C LEU A 315 -7.64 7.13 -14.89
N TYR A 316 -6.85 7.65 -13.96
CA TYR A 316 -6.53 9.08 -13.89
C TYR A 316 -5.73 9.54 -15.11
N GLU A 317 -4.69 8.80 -15.52
CA GLU A 317 -3.90 9.08 -16.74
C GLU A 317 -4.80 9.06 -17.98
N ASN A 318 -5.61 8.02 -18.16
CA ASN A 318 -6.55 7.89 -19.28
C ASN A 318 -7.60 9.03 -19.31
N MET A 319 -8.11 9.44 -18.17
CA MET A 319 -9.04 10.56 -18.06
C MET A 319 -8.38 11.88 -18.45
N LYS A 320 -7.14 12.10 -18.03
CA LYS A 320 -6.34 13.27 -18.43
C LYS A 320 -6.15 13.30 -19.95
N ASP A 321 -5.76 12.19 -20.55
CA ASP A 321 -5.57 12.09 -22.01
C ASP A 321 -6.89 12.28 -22.77
N LEU A 322 -7.98 11.73 -22.28
CA LEU A 322 -9.31 11.95 -22.88
C LEU A 322 -9.71 13.42 -22.85
N LEU A 323 -9.54 14.10 -21.71
CA LEU A 323 -9.81 15.53 -21.59
C LEU A 323 -8.95 16.36 -22.56
N LEU A 324 -7.65 16.04 -22.67
CA LEU A 324 -6.73 16.66 -23.63
C LEU A 324 -7.24 16.51 -25.07
N ASN A 325 -7.65 15.32 -25.46
CA ASN A 325 -8.14 15.04 -26.79
C ASN A 325 -9.47 15.76 -27.08
N VAL A 326 -10.39 15.83 -26.10
CA VAL A 326 -11.64 16.59 -26.21
C VAL A 326 -11.34 18.08 -26.43
N ILE A 327 -10.44 18.66 -25.65
CA ILE A 327 -10.06 20.08 -25.76
C ILE A 327 -9.41 20.35 -27.13
N LYS A 328 -8.46 19.52 -27.56
CA LYS A 328 -7.86 19.63 -28.91
C LYS A 328 -8.93 19.57 -30.01
N THR A 329 -9.88 18.65 -29.89
CA THR A 329 -10.98 18.53 -30.85
C THR A 329 -11.88 19.78 -30.89
N LEU A 330 -12.12 20.40 -29.73
CA LEU A 330 -12.86 21.67 -29.67
C LEU A 330 -12.10 22.80 -30.34
N VAL A 331 -10.78 22.92 -30.09
CA VAL A 331 -9.93 23.91 -30.77
C VAL A 331 -9.93 23.70 -32.29
N PHE A 332 -9.75 22.48 -32.75
CA PHE A 332 -9.82 22.15 -34.21
C PHE A 332 -11.18 22.46 -34.83
N SER A 333 -12.27 22.28 -34.05
CA SER A 333 -13.62 22.64 -34.48
C SER A 333 -13.81 24.15 -34.64
N ILE A 334 -13.15 24.95 -33.78
CA ILE A 334 -13.11 26.41 -33.90
C ILE A 334 -12.24 26.84 -35.11
N GLU A 335 -11.07 26.23 -35.24
CA GLU A 335 -10.19 26.47 -36.41
C GLU A 335 -10.85 26.08 -37.75
N ALA A 336 -11.72 25.05 -37.75
CA ALA A 336 -12.47 24.67 -38.96
C ALA A 336 -13.50 25.71 -39.40
N LYS A 337 -13.98 26.57 -38.49
CA LYS A 337 -14.82 27.74 -38.85
C LYS A 337 -14.00 28.90 -39.42
N ASP A 338 -12.77 29.06 -38.99
CA ASP A 338 -11.82 30.01 -39.55
C ASP A 338 -10.97 29.26 -40.60
N THR A 339 -11.39 29.32 -41.85
CA THR A 339 -10.78 28.58 -43.00
C THR A 339 -9.26 28.74 -43.11
N TYR A 340 -8.65 29.62 -42.32
CA TYR A 340 -7.24 30.01 -42.37
C TYR A 340 -6.37 29.44 -41.23
N THR A 341 -7.01 28.87 -40.20
CA THR A 341 -6.31 28.48 -38.98
C THR A 341 -6.15 26.96 -38.79
N LYS A 342 -6.42 26.15 -39.85
CA LYS A 342 -6.26 24.69 -39.74
C LYS A 342 -4.83 24.31 -39.33
N GLY A 343 -4.69 23.71 -38.14
CA GLY A 343 -3.43 23.30 -37.55
C GLY A 343 -2.56 24.45 -37.04
N HIS A 344 -3.10 25.65 -36.96
CA HIS A 344 -2.39 26.83 -36.46
C HIS A 344 -2.01 26.64 -34.94
N SER A 345 -2.95 26.30 -34.11
CA SER A 345 -2.69 26.13 -32.65
C SER A 345 -1.62 25.05 -32.42
N GLU A 346 -1.61 23.98 -33.18
CA GLU A 346 -0.58 22.94 -33.08
C GLU A 346 0.81 23.45 -33.51
N ARG A 347 0.91 24.20 -34.59
CA ARG A 347 2.18 24.80 -35.02
C ARG A 347 2.68 25.85 -34.04
N VAL A 348 1.80 26.71 -33.51
CA VAL A 348 2.12 27.69 -32.47
C VAL A 348 2.60 26.96 -31.19
N ASN A 349 1.97 25.85 -30.83
CA ASN A 349 2.42 25.04 -29.72
C ASN A 349 3.83 24.48 -29.94
N ILE A 350 4.10 23.83 -31.06
CA ILE A 350 5.42 23.27 -31.41
C ILE A 350 6.50 24.35 -31.32
N LEU A 351 6.24 25.53 -31.91
CA LEU A 351 7.18 26.65 -31.89
C LEU A 351 7.39 27.24 -30.48
N SER A 352 6.32 27.31 -29.66
CA SER A 352 6.40 27.78 -28.29
C SER A 352 7.19 26.81 -27.42
N MET A 353 6.94 25.49 -27.53
CA MET A 353 7.66 24.47 -26.80
C MET A 353 9.13 24.39 -27.14
N MET A 354 9.49 24.60 -28.42
CA MET A 354 10.89 24.73 -28.89
C MET A 354 11.62 25.85 -28.12
N VAL A 355 10.95 27.00 -27.93
CA VAL A 355 11.52 28.11 -27.18
C VAL A 355 11.62 27.75 -25.67
N ALA A 356 10.59 27.09 -25.10
CA ALA A 356 10.58 26.65 -23.71
C ALA A 356 11.73 25.70 -23.37
N GLU A 357 12.07 24.78 -24.31
CA GLU A 357 13.22 23.89 -24.16
C GLU A 357 14.53 24.66 -24.14
N ALA A 358 14.71 25.58 -25.11
CA ALA A 358 15.91 26.39 -25.19
C ALA A 358 16.09 27.40 -24.05
N MET A 359 15.01 27.77 -23.39
CA MET A 359 15.00 28.60 -22.17
C MET A 359 15.13 27.80 -20.89
N GLU A 360 15.17 26.46 -20.98
CA GLU A 360 15.22 25.55 -19.82
C GLU A 360 14.10 25.81 -18.78
N LEU A 361 12.87 26.07 -19.27
CA LEU A 361 11.73 26.30 -18.40
C LEU A 361 11.46 25.05 -17.55
N SER A 362 10.95 25.29 -16.33
CA SER A 362 10.55 24.20 -15.42
C SER A 362 9.44 23.33 -16.03
N PRO A 363 9.28 22.07 -15.58
CA PRO A 363 8.20 21.21 -16.07
C PRO A 363 6.81 21.84 -15.92
N GLN A 364 6.56 22.60 -14.85
CA GLN A 364 5.31 23.31 -14.59
C GLN A 364 5.07 24.41 -15.61
N GLU A 365 6.10 25.25 -15.87
CA GLU A 365 6.00 26.31 -16.86
C GLU A 365 5.83 25.76 -18.29
N LYS A 366 6.48 24.63 -18.61
CA LYS A 366 6.30 23.94 -19.91
C LYS A 366 4.87 23.43 -20.07
N ASP A 367 4.30 22.80 -19.03
CA ASP A 367 2.92 22.33 -19.06
C ASP A 367 1.94 23.50 -19.21
N ALA A 368 2.13 24.58 -18.47
CA ALA A 368 1.34 25.80 -18.59
C ALA A 368 1.43 26.43 -19.99
N LEU A 369 2.62 26.50 -20.58
CA LEU A 369 2.82 27.02 -21.94
C LEU A 369 2.19 26.13 -23.00
N ASN A 370 2.30 24.81 -22.86
CA ASN A 370 1.67 23.85 -23.74
C ASN A 370 0.16 24.06 -23.82
N TRP A 371 -0.51 24.22 -22.66
CA TRP A 371 -1.93 24.52 -22.63
C TRP A 371 -2.26 25.92 -23.18
N ALA A 372 -1.51 26.94 -22.75
CA ALA A 372 -1.74 28.31 -23.18
C ALA A 372 -1.61 28.46 -24.71
N SER A 373 -0.62 27.83 -25.33
CA SER A 373 -0.39 27.93 -26.76
C SER A 373 -1.44 27.19 -27.60
N ILE A 374 -1.95 26.03 -27.14
CA ILE A 374 -3.04 25.33 -27.82
C ILE A 374 -4.36 26.10 -27.69
N LEU A 375 -4.60 26.74 -26.55
CA LEU A 375 -5.88 27.36 -26.21
C LEU A 375 -5.93 28.87 -26.43
N HIS A 376 -4.83 29.50 -26.86
CA HIS A 376 -4.73 30.97 -26.96
C HIS A 376 -5.89 31.61 -27.72
N ASP A 377 -6.39 30.94 -28.74
CA ASP A 377 -7.42 31.41 -29.68
C ASP A 377 -8.83 30.86 -29.37
N ILE A 378 -9.03 30.10 -28.30
CA ILE A 378 -10.33 29.48 -27.93
C ILE A 378 -11.48 30.51 -27.88
N GLY A 379 -11.19 31.73 -27.48
CA GLY A 379 -12.18 32.82 -27.38
C GLY A 379 -12.74 33.29 -28.75
N LYS A 380 -12.18 32.89 -29.87
CA LYS A 380 -12.73 33.12 -31.22
C LYS A 380 -14.12 32.49 -31.40
N ILE A 381 -14.48 31.49 -30.57
CA ILE A 381 -15.85 30.94 -30.56
C ILE A 381 -16.90 32.01 -30.28
N GLY A 382 -16.54 33.05 -29.51
CA GLY A 382 -17.42 34.19 -29.21
C GLY A 382 -17.40 35.32 -30.24
N VAL A 383 -16.66 35.17 -31.34
CA VAL A 383 -16.62 36.16 -32.44
C VAL A 383 -17.60 35.75 -33.55
N PRO A 384 -18.46 36.66 -34.05
CA PRO A 384 -19.40 36.33 -35.12
C PRO A 384 -18.66 35.80 -36.37
N GLU A 385 -19.16 34.71 -36.97
CA GLU A 385 -18.57 34.04 -38.13
C GLU A 385 -18.37 35.00 -39.32
N ARG A 386 -19.36 35.87 -39.56
CA ARG A 386 -19.27 36.91 -40.62
C ARG A 386 -18.07 37.84 -40.48
N VAL A 387 -17.51 37.96 -39.27
CA VAL A 387 -16.34 38.80 -38.99
C VAL A 387 -15.05 37.98 -39.19
N LEU A 388 -15.03 36.74 -38.73
CA LEU A 388 -13.90 35.83 -38.86
C LEU A 388 -13.62 35.46 -40.33
N THR A 389 -14.69 35.22 -41.08
CA THR A 389 -14.58 34.75 -42.50
C THR A 389 -14.66 35.86 -43.52
N LYS A 390 -14.69 37.13 -43.10
CA LYS A 390 -14.85 38.28 -44.00
C LYS A 390 -13.73 38.36 -45.03
N PRO A 391 -14.03 38.32 -46.32
CA PRO A 391 -13.03 38.56 -47.34
C PRO A 391 -12.68 40.05 -47.42
N GLY A 392 -11.47 40.42 -47.00
CA GLY A 392 -10.97 41.79 -47.07
C GLY A 392 -10.69 42.45 -45.72
N LYS A 393 -10.55 43.80 -45.74
CA LYS A 393 -10.22 44.54 -44.53
C LYS A 393 -11.40 44.65 -43.59
N LEU A 394 -11.17 44.46 -42.29
CA LEU A 394 -12.15 44.64 -41.21
C LEU A 394 -12.37 46.16 -40.99
N THR A 395 -13.62 46.53 -40.61
CA THR A 395 -13.91 47.86 -40.08
C THR A 395 -13.35 47.97 -38.63
N ARG A 396 -13.33 49.18 -38.08
CA ARG A 396 -12.87 49.37 -36.72
C ARG A 396 -13.73 48.63 -35.69
N GLU A 397 -15.04 48.60 -35.92
CA GLU A 397 -16.01 47.90 -35.11
C GLU A 397 -15.83 46.35 -35.19
N GLU A 398 -15.61 45.84 -36.39
CA GLU A 398 -15.34 44.41 -36.57
C GLU A 398 -14.00 43.98 -35.94
N PHE A 399 -12.98 44.83 -36.08
CA PHE A 399 -11.70 44.58 -35.43
C PHE A 399 -11.78 44.63 -33.93
N ALA A 400 -12.64 45.49 -33.36
CA ALA A 400 -12.91 45.54 -31.91
C ALA A 400 -13.48 44.21 -31.40
N LEU A 401 -14.39 43.54 -32.16
CA LEU A 401 -14.94 42.24 -31.81
C LEU A 401 -13.89 41.12 -31.79
N ILE A 402 -12.91 41.20 -32.74
CA ILE A 402 -11.79 40.24 -32.71
C ILE A 402 -10.91 40.49 -31.50
N ARG A 403 -10.62 41.74 -31.14
CA ARG A 403 -9.78 42.07 -29.99
C ARG A 403 -10.34 41.58 -28.64
N GLU A 404 -11.59 41.19 -28.57
CA GLU A 404 -12.21 40.63 -27.36
C GLU A 404 -11.88 39.16 -27.14
N HIS A 405 -11.37 38.41 -28.17
CA HIS A 405 -11.17 36.96 -28.03
C HIS A 405 -10.22 36.56 -26.92
N PRO A 406 -9.10 37.27 -26.59
CA PRO A 406 -8.25 36.87 -25.47
C PRO A 406 -8.98 36.91 -24.12
N GLU A 407 -9.79 37.96 -23.90
CA GLU A 407 -10.60 38.08 -22.70
C GLU A 407 -11.74 37.06 -22.65
N LYS A 408 -12.41 36.80 -23.77
CA LYS A 408 -13.41 35.73 -23.88
C LYS A 408 -12.79 34.35 -23.64
N GLY A 409 -11.62 34.08 -24.18
CA GLY A 409 -10.86 32.86 -23.95
C GLY A 409 -10.50 32.67 -22.48
N PHE A 410 -10.01 33.74 -21.83
CA PHE A 410 -9.77 33.75 -20.41
C PHE A 410 -11.03 33.40 -19.59
N ASN A 411 -12.16 34.04 -19.88
CA ASN A 411 -13.42 33.79 -19.16
C ASN A 411 -13.98 32.39 -19.38
N ILE A 412 -13.79 31.80 -20.57
CA ILE A 412 -14.20 30.41 -20.88
C ILE A 412 -13.37 29.41 -20.08
N LEU A 413 -12.08 29.65 -19.91
CA LEU A 413 -11.15 28.72 -19.30
C LEU A 413 -11.01 28.92 -17.76
N MET A 414 -11.33 30.11 -17.24
CA MET A 414 -11.20 30.46 -15.84
C MET A 414 -11.85 29.47 -14.86
N PRO A 415 -12.99 28.80 -15.17
CA PRO A 415 -13.57 27.82 -14.27
C PRO A 415 -12.78 26.51 -14.14
N ILE A 416 -11.71 26.32 -14.95
CA ILE A 416 -10.88 25.11 -14.98
C ILE A 416 -9.63 25.36 -14.16
N ASP A 417 -9.64 25.00 -12.86
CA ASP A 417 -8.54 25.26 -11.91
C ASP A 417 -7.17 24.76 -12.42
N GLN A 418 -7.16 23.64 -13.15
CA GLN A 418 -5.94 23.03 -13.67
C GLN A 418 -5.23 23.87 -14.74
N LEU A 419 -5.92 24.86 -15.32
CA LEU A 419 -5.38 25.76 -16.32
C LEU A 419 -4.90 27.11 -15.75
N GLY A 420 -4.96 27.29 -14.44
CA GLY A 420 -4.73 28.58 -13.78
C GLY A 420 -3.50 29.34 -14.26
N GLU A 421 -2.34 28.68 -14.36
CA GLU A 421 -1.08 29.29 -14.84
C GLU A 421 -1.12 29.59 -16.34
N SER A 422 -1.83 28.80 -17.13
CA SER A 422 -1.96 28.96 -18.58
C SER A 422 -2.79 30.18 -18.97
N LEU A 423 -3.73 30.59 -18.10
CA LEU A 423 -4.67 31.68 -18.39
C LEU A 423 -3.97 33.00 -18.71
N SER A 424 -2.83 33.26 -18.10
CA SER A 424 -2.03 34.46 -18.34
C SER A 424 -1.52 34.51 -19.77
N GLY A 425 -1.12 33.38 -20.33
CA GLY A 425 -0.71 33.24 -21.74
C GLY A 425 -1.89 33.49 -22.68
N VAL A 426 -3.04 32.86 -22.42
CA VAL A 426 -4.26 33.02 -23.24
C VAL A 426 -4.75 34.46 -23.27
N ARG A 427 -4.79 35.14 -22.12
CA ARG A 427 -5.32 36.49 -22.02
C ARG A 427 -4.44 37.53 -22.68
N HIS A 428 -3.10 37.37 -22.62
CA HIS A 428 -2.14 38.43 -22.93
C HIS A 428 -1.26 38.17 -24.18
N HIS A 429 -1.54 37.14 -24.99
CA HIS A 429 -0.70 36.81 -26.16
C HIS A 429 -0.69 37.86 -27.24
N HIS A 430 -1.61 38.82 -27.24
CA HIS A 430 -1.63 39.96 -28.13
C HIS A 430 -1.12 41.28 -27.51
N GLU A 431 -0.55 41.18 -26.29
CA GLU A 431 0.17 42.35 -25.75
C GLU A 431 1.49 42.58 -26.52
N LYS A 432 1.93 43.84 -26.50
CA LYS A 432 3.16 44.23 -27.22
C LYS A 432 4.13 44.88 -26.24
N MET A 433 5.41 44.73 -26.45
CA MET A 433 6.47 45.22 -25.59
C MET A 433 6.41 46.76 -25.41
N ASP A 434 5.87 47.50 -26.38
CA ASP A 434 5.69 48.96 -26.32
C ASP A 434 4.41 49.43 -25.58
N GLY A 435 3.51 48.45 -25.21
CA GLY A 435 2.25 48.75 -24.56
C GLY A 435 1.10 49.08 -25.50
N SER A 436 1.29 48.96 -26.83
CA SER A 436 0.24 49.23 -27.83
C SER A 436 -0.65 48.00 -28.07
N GLY A 437 -0.44 46.91 -27.34
CA GLY A 437 -1.18 45.68 -27.40
C GLY A 437 -2.57 45.72 -26.78
N TYR A 438 -3.17 44.57 -26.61
CA TYR A 438 -4.47 44.37 -25.96
C TYR A 438 -4.53 43.01 -25.25
N PRO A 439 -5.43 42.80 -24.29
CA PRO A 439 -6.54 43.64 -23.84
C PRO A 439 -6.15 44.73 -22.81
N SER A 440 -5.03 44.54 -22.06
CA SER A 440 -4.70 45.35 -20.88
C SER A 440 -3.70 46.46 -21.16
N GLY A 441 -3.00 46.45 -22.31
CA GLY A 441 -1.97 47.41 -22.65
C GLY A 441 -0.70 47.31 -21.81
N LEU A 442 -0.35 46.06 -21.38
CA LEU A 442 0.84 45.77 -20.61
C LEU A 442 2.10 46.09 -21.37
N LYS A 443 3.17 46.50 -20.67
CA LYS A 443 4.42 46.93 -21.29
C LYS A 443 5.63 46.16 -20.75
N GLY A 444 6.52 45.77 -21.65
CA GLY A 444 7.80 45.14 -21.29
C GLY A 444 7.61 43.87 -20.45
N GLN A 445 8.20 43.83 -19.28
CA GLN A 445 8.17 42.66 -18.39
C GLN A 445 6.85 42.52 -17.60
N GLU A 446 5.93 43.48 -17.66
CA GLU A 446 4.58 43.32 -17.14
C GLU A 446 3.79 42.25 -17.92
N ILE A 447 4.17 41.99 -19.19
CA ILE A 447 3.59 40.94 -20.00
C ILE A 447 4.09 39.61 -19.50
N PRO A 448 3.18 38.68 -19.14
CA PRO A 448 3.56 37.34 -18.71
C PRO A 448 4.48 36.61 -19.69
N LEU A 449 5.44 35.85 -19.19
CA LEU A 449 6.42 35.15 -20.01
C LEU A 449 5.76 34.25 -21.07
N LEU A 450 4.74 33.48 -20.66
CA LEU A 450 4.02 32.58 -21.57
C LEU A 450 3.39 33.37 -22.73
N ALA A 451 2.81 34.52 -22.46
CA ALA A 451 2.22 35.40 -23.48
C ALA A 451 3.27 35.94 -24.47
N ARG A 452 4.45 36.33 -23.98
CA ARG A 452 5.55 36.79 -24.81
C ARG A 452 6.09 35.70 -25.76
N ILE A 453 6.14 34.44 -25.26
CA ILE A 453 6.57 33.30 -26.08
C ILE A 453 5.51 33.00 -27.14
N ILE A 454 4.23 32.93 -26.76
CA ILE A 454 3.12 32.67 -27.69
C ILE A 454 3.06 33.78 -28.78
N ALA A 455 3.21 35.05 -28.41
CA ALA A 455 3.18 36.16 -29.35
C ALA A 455 4.21 36.04 -30.50
N ILE A 456 5.39 35.50 -30.21
CA ILE A 456 6.42 35.28 -31.26
C ILE A 456 6.03 34.12 -32.16
N ALA A 457 5.60 32.99 -31.57
CA ALA A 457 5.20 31.80 -32.30
C ALA A 457 3.98 32.07 -33.18
N ASP A 458 2.95 32.76 -32.68
CA ASP A 458 1.78 33.17 -33.45
C ASP A 458 2.14 34.14 -34.58
N THR A 459 2.95 35.15 -34.29
CA THR A 459 3.41 36.08 -35.31
C THR A 459 4.16 35.38 -36.44
N TYR A 460 5.03 34.41 -36.12
CA TYR A 460 5.76 33.63 -37.11
C TYR A 460 4.83 32.75 -37.93
N ASP A 461 3.97 31.97 -37.30
CA ASP A 461 3.01 31.09 -37.99
C ASP A 461 2.06 31.90 -38.89
N ALA A 462 1.59 33.05 -38.39
CA ALA A 462 0.74 33.95 -39.15
C ALA A 462 1.44 34.51 -40.46
N MET A 463 2.76 34.57 -40.48
CA MET A 463 3.51 35.02 -41.66
C MET A 463 3.84 33.87 -42.59
N THR A 464 4.13 32.71 -42.10
CA THR A 464 4.60 31.53 -42.87
C THR A 464 3.46 30.65 -43.35
N SER A 465 2.24 30.86 -42.87
CA SER A 465 1.03 30.15 -43.32
C SER A 465 0.32 30.95 -44.41
N THR A 466 -0.21 30.23 -45.45
CA THR A 466 -1.00 30.83 -46.52
C THR A 466 -2.37 31.27 -46.02
N ARG A 467 -2.77 32.54 -46.26
CA ARG A 467 -4.07 33.09 -45.94
C ARG A 467 -4.80 33.52 -47.21
N SER A 468 -6.16 33.60 -47.20
CA SER A 468 -6.96 33.90 -48.40
C SER A 468 -6.60 35.18 -49.15
N TYR A 469 -6.06 36.14 -48.42
CA TYR A 469 -5.69 37.46 -48.96
C TYR A 469 -4.18 37.67 -49.06
N ARG A 470 -3.36 36.65 -48.73
CA ARG A 470 -1.91 36.75 -48.72
C ARG A 470 -1.24 35.38 -48.85
N THR A 471 -0.35 35.21 -49.81
CA THR A 471 0.56 34.06 -49.87
C THR A 471 1.51 34.04 -48.67
N ALA A 472 1.92 32.84 -48.23
CA ALA A 472 2.92 32.67 -47.21
C ALA A 472 4.19 33.46 -47.57
N ARG A 473 4.79 34.11 -46.60
CA ARG A 473 6.14 34.70 -46.75
C ARG A 473 7.18 33.59 -46.69
N SER A 474 8.33 33.86 -47.33
CA SER A 474 9.45 32.95 -47.15
C SER A 474 9.95 32.97 -45.72
N TYR A 475 10.67 31.93 -45.37
CA TYR A 475 11.30 31.79 -44.08
C TYR A 475 12.21 32.99 -43.71
N GLU A 476 13.03 33.45 -44.69
CA GLU A 476 13.96 34.56 -44.58
C GLU A 476 13.20 35.89 -44.38
N GLU A 477 12.10 36.09 -45.12
CA GLU A 477 11.24 37.26 -44.98
C GLU A 477 10.58 37.32 -43.60
N ALA A 478 10.11 36.17 -43.09
CA ALA A 478 9.50 36.07 -41.74
C ALA A 478 10.53 36.37 -40.64
N GLN A 479 11.73 35.81 -40.72
CA GLN A 479 12.82 36.13 -39.81
C GLN A 479 13.19 37.61 -39.82
N THR A 480 13.26 38.22 -41.01
CA THR A 480 13.60 39.65 -41.18
C THR A 480 12.56 40.52 -40.50
N GLU A 481 11.27 40.19 -40.66
CA GLU A 481 10.18 40.91 -40.03
C GLU A 481 10.20 40.77 -38.48
N ILE A 482 10.40 39.56 -37.96
CA ILE A 482 10.53 39.33 -36.50
C ILE A 482 11.68 40.18 -35.93
N LYS A 483 12.83 40.23 -36.62
CA LYS A 483 13.95 41.09 -36.22
C LYS A 483 13.58 42.57 -36.25
N ARG A 484 12.78 43.01 -37.23
CA ARG A 484 12.35 44.40 -37.41
C ARG A 484 11.43 44.85 -36.23
N VAL A 485 10.54 43.98 -35.76
CA VAL A 485 9.58 44.30 -34.70
C VAL A 485 10.10 43.96 -33.29
N LYS A 486 11.34 43.52 -33.19
CA LYS A 486 12.04 43.26 -31.92
C LYS A 486 12.10 44.51 -31.07
N GLY A 487 11.70 44.41 -29.80
CA GLY A 487 11.72 45.51 -28.81
C GLY A 487 10.51 46.45 -28.86
N THR A 488 9.73 46.42 -29.94
CA THR A 488 8.46 47.14 -30.04
C THR A 488 7.26 46.21 -29.88
N GLN A 489 7.14 45.22 -30.70
CA GLN A 489 6.06 44.24 -30.58
C GLN A 489 6.49 43.00 -29.80
N LEU A 490 7.68 42.46 -30.07
CA LEU A 490 8.15 41.18 -29.55
C LEU A 490 9.33 41.36 -28.58
N ASP A 491 9.42 40.45 -27.60
CA ASP A 491 10.49 40.43 -26.58
C ASP A 491 11.87 40.21 -27.26
N PRO A 492 12.83 41.13 -27.09
CA PRO A 492 14.14 41.02 -27.69
C PRO A 492 14.92 39.75 -27.37
N LYS A 493 14.83 39.27 -26.12
CA LYS A 493 15.56 38.08 -25.67
C LYS A 493 14.94 36.83 -26.27
N ILE A 494 13.61 36.74 -26.26
CA ILE A 494 12.91 35.57 -26.79
C ILE A 494 13.07 35.50 -28.34
N VAL A 495 13.09 36.64 -29.02
CA VAL A 495 13.38 36.70 -30.48
C VAL A 495 14.73 36.09 -30.83
N GLU A 496 15.79 36.40 -30.07
CA GLU A 496 17.12 35.83 -30.30
C GLU A 496 17.14 34.29 -30.13
N ILE A 497 16.52 33.82 -29.06
CA ILE A 497 16.40 32.39 -28.79
C ILE A 497 15.59 31.71 -29.90
N PHE A 498 14.42 32.24 -30.25
CA PHE A 498 13.55 31.71 -31.30
C PHE A 498 14.26 31.57 -32.64
N ILE A 499 15.00 32.60 -33.09
CA ILE A 499 15.75 32.57 -34.32
C ILE A 499 16.89 31.54 -34.28
N SER A 500 17.58 31.45 -33.13
CA SER A 500 18.62 30.43 -32.95
C SER A 500 18.04 29.02 -33.08
N CYS A 501 16.90 28.75 -32.44
CA CYS A 501 16.21 27.46 -32.50
C CYS A 501 15.78 27.10 -33.94
N LEU A 502 15.18 28.06 -34.65
CA LEU A 502 14.77 27.85 -36.05
C LEU A 502 15.96 27.51 -36.97
N ASN A 503 17.12 28.15 -36.76
CA ASN A 503 18.31 27.87 -37.57
C ASN A 503 18.83 26.44 -37.36
N ASN A 504 18.67 25.91 -36.13
CA ASN A 504 19.09 24.57 -35.75
C ASN A 504 18.03 23.47 -36.07
N SER A 505 16.83 23.85 -36.51
CA SER A 505 15.72 22.94 -36.79
C SER A 505 15.20 23.08 -38.21
N PRO A 506 15.93 22.54 -39.23
CA PRO A 506 15.58 22.73 -40.66
C PRO A 506 14.18 22.22 -41.05
N HIS A 507 13.63 21.27 -40.29
CA HIS A 507 12.31 20.66 -40.52
C HIS A 507 11.14 21.57 -40.09
N LEU A 508 11.41 22.67 -39.40
CA LEU A 508 10.42 23.68 -39.01
C LEU A 508 10.45 24.94 -39.88
N LYS A 509 11.20 24.87 -40.97
CA LYS A 509 11.33 25.97 -41.97
C LYS A 509 10.27 25.94 -43.03
#